data_e51cb1dd3ac21ba166dde9258728aa6c
#
_entry.id   e51cb1dd3ac21ba166dde9258728aa6c
#
_cell.length_a   1.000
_cell.length_b   1.000
_cell.length_c   1.000
_cell.angle_alpha   90.00
_cell.angle_beta   90.00
_cell.angle_gamma   90.00
#
_symmetry.space_group_name_H-M   'P 1'
#
loop_
_entity.id
_entity.type
_entity.pdbx_description
1 polymer ?
#
loop_
_entity_poly.entity_id
_entity_poly.type
_entity_poly.pdbx_seq_one_letter_code
_entity_poly.pdbx_strand_id
1 'polypeptide(L)'
;MTLNYLLYFCTPAKISIIFKYEHITPKKWMRLVKPKKALGQHFLKDLQIAERIADTLSDYKQLPVLEIGPGMGVLTQFLLEKGHDLTVVELDIESVDYLEQNFPVLEGKILAEDFLRLDLGKLFPDQFCVIGNYPYNISSQIFFKVLDYKEHIPCCSGMIQKEVAERLAAGPGSRHTAS
;
A
#
# COMPACT_ATOMS: atom_id res chain seq x y z
N MET A 1 5.73 14.90 14.60
CA MET A 1 5.93 13.42 14.43
C MET A 1 4.68 12.88 13.79
N THR A 2 4.78 12.34 12.59
CA THR A 2 3.63 11.75 11.89
C THR A 2 3.46 10.32 12.38
N LEU A 3 2.38 10.04 13.11
CA LEU A 3 2.03 8.68 13.53
C LEU A 3 1.40 7.94 12.34
N ASN A 4 1.94 6.76 12.03
CA ASN A 4 1.42 5.87 11.01
C ASN A 4 0.69 4.70 11.66
N TYR A 5 -0.35 4.20 11.01
CA TYR A 5 -1.11 3.05 11.44
C TYR A 5 -1.08 1.97 10.37
N LEU A 6 -0.98 0.73 10.81
CA LEU A 6 -1.25 -0.40 9.95
C LEU A 6 -2.77 -0.55 9.84
N LEU A 7 -3.29 -0.34 8.64
CA LEU A 7 -4.67 -0.59 8.30
C LEU A 7 -4.79 -1.97 7.66
N TYR A 8 -5.76 -2.72 8.11
CA TYR A 8 -6.11 -4.01 7.55
C TYR A 8 -7.63 -4.16 7.55
N PHE A 9 -8.22 -4.44 6.41
CA PHE A 9 -9.60 -4.88 6.36
C PHE A 9 -9.75 -6.07 5.42
N CYS A 10 -10.38 -7.09 5.95
CA CYS A 10 -10.79 -8.28 5.22
C CYS A 10 -12.30 -8.34 5.25
N THR A 11 -12.91 -8.47 4.11
CA THR A 11 -14.36 -8.48 3.89
C THR A 11 -15.06 -7.13 4.10
N PRO A 12 -16.23 -6.88 3.47
CA PRO A 12 -16.83 -5.55 3.35
C PRO A 12 -17.30 -4.90 4.66
N ALA A 13 -17.06 -5.50 5.84
CA ALA A 13 -17.67 -5.07 7.08
C ALA A 13 -16.74 -4.68 8.23
N LYS A 14 -15.42 -4.92 8.17
CA LYS A 14 -14.53 -4.63 9.31
C LYS A 14 -13.21 -3.98 8.91
N ILE A 15 -13.08 -2.69 9.24
CA ILE A 15 -11.79 -2.01 9.28
C ILE A 15 -11.17 -2.31 10.64
N SER A 16 -10.02 -2.99 10.65
CA SER A 16 -9.26 -3.25 11.87
C SER A 16 -7.96 -2.43 11.84
N ILE A 17 -7.79 -1.53 12.83
CA ILE A 17 -6.53 -0.83 13.05
C ILE A 17 -5.70 -1.70 13.98
N ILE A 18 -4.65 -2.33 13.44
CA ILE A 18 -3.92 -3.37 14.17
C ILE A 18 -2.81 -2.80 15.04
N PHE A 19 -2.14 -1.71 14.65
CA PHE A 19 -1.01 -1.17 15.43
C PHE A 19 -0.78 0.33 15.25
N LYS A 20 -0.39 0.98 16.37
CA LYS A 20 0.19 2.32 16.43
C LYS A 20 1.72 2.18 16.34
N TYR A 21 2.37 2.97 15.48
CA TYR A 21 3.81 2.88 15.29
C TYR A 21 4.55 4.22 15.48
N GLU A 22 5.65 4.21 16.26
CA GLU A 22 6.57 5.34 16.44
C GLU A 22 7.88 5.09 15.69
N HIS A 23 8.39 6.11 15.03
CA HIS A 23 9.56 6.05 14.11
C HIS A 23 10.84 5.49 14.75
N ILE A 24 11.53 4.59 14.01
CA ILE A 24 12.92 4.19 14.25
C ILE A 24 13.81 4.64 13.08
N THR A 25 15.06 4.99 13.36
CA THR A 25 16.02 5.62 12.43
C THR A 25 16.60 4.72 11.34
N PRO A 26 16.95 5.24 10.15
CA PRO A 26 17.22 4.46 8.93
C PRO A 26 18.65 3.92 8.80
N LYS A 27 18.80 2.77 8.12
CA LYS A 27 20.07 2.17 7.69
C LYS A 27 20.56 2.66 6.31
N LYS A 28 21.84 2.43 6.03
CA LYS A 28 22.74 3.02 5.03
C LYS A 28 22.36 2.90 3.51
N TRP A 29 21.45 2.02 3.12
CA TRP A 29 21.13 1.71 1.71
C TRP A 29 20.07 2.61 1.07
N MET A 30 19.44 3.51 1.84
CA MET A 30 18.37 4.41 1.40
C MET A 30 18.83 5.69 0.66
N ARG A 31 20.03 5.73 0.10
CA ARG A 31 20.58 6.96 -0.49
C ARG A 31 20.34 7.13 -1.99
N LEU A 32 19.74 6.16 -2.68
CA LEU A 32 19.68 6.14 -4.13
C LEU A 32 18.51 6.96 -4.70
N VAL A 33 17.34 6.91 -4.08
CA VAL A 33 16.17 7.71 -4.48
C VAL A 33 15.65 8.54 -3.31
N LYS A 34 15.32 9.81 -3.53
CA LYS A 34 14.79 10.70 -2.49
C LYS A 34 13.27 10.73 -2.55
N PRO A 35 12.55 10.59 -1.41
CA PRO A 35 11.10 10.76 -1.38
C PRO A 35 10.69 12.12 -1.94
N LYS A 36 9.77 12.13 -2.91
CA LYS A 36 9.23 13.36 -3.51
C LYS A 36 8.00 13.81 -2.73
N LYS A 37 8.10 14.93 -2.02
CA LYS A 37 6.99 15.50 -1.22
C LYS A 37 5.74 15.75 -2.07
N ALA A 38 5.90 16.19 -3.32
CA ALA A 38 4.81 16.44 -4.24
C ALA A 38 3.97 15.17 -4.56
N LEU A 39 4.58 13.99 -4.47
CA LEU A 39 3.92 12.70 -4.65
C LEU A 39 3.44 12.08 -3.33
N GLY A 40 3.61 12.77 -2.19
CA GLY A 40 3.26 12.25 -0.87
C GLY A 40 4.08 11.02 -0.45
N GLN A 41 5.26 10.81 -1.08
CA GLN A 41 6.10 9.65 -0.83
C GLN A 41 6.73 9.70 0.56
N HIS A 42 6.54 8.63 1.32
CA HIS A 42 7.22 8.34 2.57
C HIS A 42 7.71 6.90 2.52
N PHE A 43 8.98 6.72 2.17
CA PHE A 43 9.53 5.38 2.06
C PHE A 43 9.48 4.64 3.39
N LEU A 44 8.95 3.44 3.34
CA LEU A 44 8.97 2.50 4.46
C LEU A 44 10.43 2.16 4.77
N LYS A 45 10.83 2.32 6.03
CA LYS A 45 12.24 2.23 6.45
C LYS A 45 12.51 1.05 7.37
N ASP A 46 11.46 0.57 8.00
CA ASP A 46 11.54 -0.52 8.95
C ASP A 46 11.14 -1.83 8.28
N LEU A 47 12.11 -2.74 8.15
CA LEU A 47 11.90 -4.03 7.49
C LEU A 47 10.93 -4.93 8.26
N GLN A 48 10.91 -4.84 9.60
CA GLN A 48 9.99 -5.63 10.41
C GLN A 48 8.54 -5.20 10.20
N ILE A 49 8.31 -3.88 9.98
CA ILE A 49 6.99 -3.39 9.64
C ILE A 49 6.59 -3.87 8.24
N ALA A 50 7.49 -3.76 7.27
CA ALA A 50 7.23 -4.22 5.91
C ALA A 50 6.86 -5.72 5.89
N GLU A 51 7.59 -6.54 6.63
CA GLU A 51 7.30 -7.96 6.77
C GLU A 51 5.92 -8.21 7.39
N ARG A 52 5.60 -7.51 8.49
CA ARG A 52 4.28 -7.60 9.13
C ARG A 52 3.13 -7.13 8.23
N ILE A 53 3.35 -6.11 7.41
CA ILE A 53 2.37 -5.69 6.40
C ILE A 53 2.15 -6.82 5.39
N ALA A 54 3.23 -7.41 4.87
CA ALA A 54 3.14 -8.53 3.94
C ALA A 54 2.44 -9.76 4.56
N ASP A 55 2.66 -10.03 5.86
CA ASP A 55 2.01 -11.13 6.59
C ASP A 55 0.49 -11.01 6.66
N THR A 56 -0.07 -9.81 6.53
CA THR A 56 -1.52 -9.62 6.52
C THR A 56 -2.21 -10.32 5.35
N LEU A 57 -1.49 -10.66 4.28
CA LEU A 57 -2.01 -11.39 3.13
C LEU A 57 -1.80 -12.91 3.20
N SER A 58 -1.34 -13.45 4.32
CA SER A 58 -1.01 -14.89 4.46
C SER A 58 -2.17 -15.83 4.12
N ASP A 59 -3.41 -15.42 4.38
CA ASP A 59 -4.62 -16.19 4.09
C ASP A 59 -5.11 -16.02 2.63
N TYR A 60 -4.44 -15.19 1.83
CA TYR A 60 -4.86 -14.82 0.46
C TYR A 60 -3.81 -15.18 -0.59
N LYS A 61 -2.95 -16.16 -0.33
CA LYS A 61 -1.84 -16.53 -1.23
C LYS A 61 -2.27 -16.98 -2.62
N GLN A 62 -3.51 -17.44 -2.77
CA GLN A 62 -4.09 -17.88 -4.03
C GLN A 62 -4.58 -16.73 -4.92
N LEU A 63 -4.66 -15.50 -4.38
CA LEU A 63 -5.15 -14.33 -5.11
C LEU A 63 -3.99 -13.47 -5.63
N PRO A 64 -4.15 -12.86 -6.82
CA PRO A 64 -3.24 -11.82 -7.27
C PRO A 64 -3.19 -10.65 -6.27
N VAL A 65 -2.04 -9.99 -6.20
CA VAL A 65 -1.81 -8.86 -5.31
C VAL A 65 -1.40 -7.64 -6.12
N LEU A 66 -2.05 -6.51 -5.88
CA LEU A 66 -1.66 -5.20 -6.40
C LEU A 66 -1.03 -4.38 -5.28
N GLU A 67 0.26 -4.09 -5.39
CA GLU A 67 0.96 -3.16 -4.51
C GLU A 67 0.89 -1.74 -5.07
N ILE A 68 0.43 -0.79 -4.25
CA ILE A 68 0.34 0.63 -4.62
C ILE A 68 1.52 1.40 -4.02
N GLY A 69 2.30 2.06 -4.89
CA GLY A 69 3.42 2.90 -4.49
C GLY A 69 4.57 2.12 -3.85
N PRO A 70 5.12 1.10 -4.53
CA PRO A 70 6.22 0.27 -4.00
C PRO A 70 7.49 1.07 -3.69
N GLY A 71 7.70 2.22 -4.34
CA GLY A 71 8.89 3.04 -4.18
C GLY A 71 10.16 2.24 -4.44
N MET A 72 11.01 2.08 -3.42
CA MET A 72 12.26 1.31 -3.49
C MET A 72 12.07 -0.20 -3.27
N GLY A 73 10.84 -0.70 -3.26
CA GLY A 73 10.55 -2.13 -3.18
C GLY A 73 10.74 -2.76 -1.78
N VAL A 74 10.66 -1.95 -0.71
CA VAL A 74 10.86 -2.45 0.66
C VAL A 74 9.77 -3.44 1.07
N LEU A 75 8.52 -3.16 0.73
CA LEU A 75 7.40 -4.08 0.94
C LEU A 75 7.37 -5.18 -0.14
N THR A 76 7.67 -4.79 -1.38
CA THR A 76 7.73 -5.65 -2.56
C THR A 76 8.58 -6.91 -2.33
N GLN A 77 9.77 -6.77 -1.74
CA GLN A 77 10.67 -7.91 -1.49
C GLN A 77 10.00 -8.99 -0.62
N PHE A 78 9.30 -8.59 0.46
CA PHE A 78 8.63 -9.54 1.35
C PHE A 78 7.42 -10.21 0.69
N LEU A 79 6.68 -9.48 -0.15
CA LEU A 79 5.57 -10.06 -0.91
C LEU A 79 6.07 -11.12 -1.88
N LEU A 80 7.19 -10.87 -2.57
CA LEU A 80 7.82 -11.83 -3.47
C LEU A 80 8.41 -13.03 -2.72
N GLU A 81 9.11 -12.80 -1.61
CA GLU A 81 9.66 -13.87 -0.75
C GLU A 81 8.57 -14.80 -0.20
N LYS A 82 7.38 -14.24 0.08
CA LYS A 82 6.21 -15.01 0.53
C LYS A 82 5.45 -15.70 -0.61
N GLY A 83 5.89 -15.53 -1.86
CA GLY A 83 5.37 -16.23 -3.04
C GLY A 83 4.06 -15.67 -3.59
N HIS A 84 3.75 -14.39 -3.35
CA HIS A 84 2.56 -13.76 -3.93
C HIS A 84 2.72 -13.51 -5.43
N ASP A 85 1.62 -13.67 -6.18
CA ASP A 85 1.50 -13.22 -7.57
C ASP A 85 1.32 -11.70 -7.58
N LEU A 86 2.43 -10.97 -7.71
CA LEU A 86 2.52 -9.55 -7.44
C LEU A 86 2.56 -8.72 -8.73
N THR A 87 1.69 -7.73 -8.82
CA THR A 87 1.75 -6.60 -9.75
C THR A 87 1.92 -5.33 -8.94
N VAL A 88 2.73 -4.38 -9.42
CA VAL A 88 2.97 -3.12 -8.73
C VAL A 88 2.55 -1.95 -9.60
N VAL A 89 2.03 -0.87 -8.99
CA VAL A 89 1.73 0.39 -9.66
C VAL A 89 2.48 1.54 -9.00
N GLU A 90 3.28 2.25 -9.81
CA GLU A 90 4.13 3.35 -9.36
C GLU A 90 4.07 4.51 -10.35
N LEU A 91 3.89 5.72 -9.83
CA LEU A 91 3.82 6.94 -10.64
C LEU A 91 5.19 7.59 -10.84
N ASP A 92 6.10 7.40 -9.91
CA ASP A 92 7.44 7.99 -9.94
C ASP A 92 8.39 7.19 -10.82
N ILE A 93 8.79 7.77 -11.96
CA ILE A 93 9.64 7.13 -12.96
C ILE A 93 10.99 6.68 -12.38
N GLU A 94 11.60 7.44 -11.47
CA GLU A 94 12.86 7.02 -10.83
C GLU A 94 12.68 5.75 -9.99
N SER A 95 11.53 5.61 -9.34
CA SER A 95 11.16 4.40 -8.61
C SER A 95 10.86 3.24 -9.56
N VAL A 96 10.20 3.49 -10.68
CA VAL A 96 9.95 2.49 -11.75
C VAL A 96 11.27 1.95 -12.28
N ASP A 97 12.20 2.84 -12.71
CA ASP A 97 13.52 2.45 -13.20
C ASP A 97 14.29 1.60 -12.16
N TYR A 98 14.20 1.98 -10.89
CA TYR A 98 14.81 1.22 -9.81
C TYR A 98 14.20 -0.19 -9.67
N LEU A 99 12.88 -0.30 -9.72
CA LEU A 99 12.16 -1.58 -9.62
C LEU A 99 12.50 -2.51 -10.78
N GLU A 100 12.53 -2.01 -12.01
CA GLU A 100 12.91 -2.78 -13.20
C GLU A 100 14.33 -3.35 -13.08
N GLN A 101 15.27 -2.57 -12.55
CA GLN A 101 16.66 -2.98 -12.38
C GLN A 101 16.87 -3.98 -11.23
N ASN A 102 16.11 -3.86 -10.14
CA ASN A 102 16.37 -4.61 -8.91
C ASN A 102 15.38 -5.76 -8.68
N PHE A 103 14.26 -5.79 -9.39
CA PHE A 103 13.23 -6.83 -9.28
C PHE A 103 12.87 -7.42 -10.65
N PRO A 104 13.80 -8.09 -11.34
CA PRO A 104 13.55 -8.63 -12.70
C PRO A 104 12.39 -9.62 -12.75
N VAL A 105 12.03 -10.25 -11.63
CA VAL A 105 10.86 -11.14 -11.50
C VAL A 105 9.53 -10.39 -11.77
N LEU A 106 9.52 -9.06 -11.67
CA LEU A 106 8.36 -8.21 -11.97
C LEU A 106 8.32 -7.72 -13.43
N GLU A 107 9.12 -8.29 -14.33
CA GLU A 107 9.05 -7.96 -15.75
C GLU A 107 7.61 -8.12 -16.28
N GLY A 108 7.09 -7.05 -16.92
CA GLY A 108 5.69 -6.99 -17.38
C GLY A 108 4.63 -6.82 -16.30
N LYS A 109 5.02 -6.69 -15.02
CA LYS A 109 4.13 -6.50 -13.87
C LYS A 109 4.35 -5.17 -13.14
N ILE A 110 5.15 -4.27 -13.69
CA ILE A 110 5.35 -2.91 -13.20
C ILE A 110 4.52 -1.97 -14.06
N LEU A 111 3.50 -1.36 -13.46
CA LEU A 111 2.63 -0.37 -14.11
C LEU A 111 3.11 1.03 -13.76
N ALA A 112 3.73 1.71 -14.74
CA ALA A 112 4.18 3.11 -14.62
C ALA A 112 2.99 4.06 -14.81
N GLU A 113 1.99 4.02 -13.93
CA GLU A 113 0.70 4.69 -14.10
C GLU A 113 0.18 5.28 -12.79
N ASP A 114 -0.81 6.17 -12.91
CA ASP A 114 -1.58 6.66 -11.76
C ASP A 114 -2.64 5.62 -11.36
N PHE A 115 -2.52 5.09 -10.15
CA PHE A 115 -3.49 4.13 -9.61
C PHE A 115 -4.94 4.61 -9.71
N LEU A 116 -5.18 5.90 -9.50
CA LEU A 116 -6.54 6.46 -9.52
C LEU A 116 -7.18 6.41 -10.91
N ARG A 117 -6.37 6.30 -11.97
CA ARG A 117 -6.83 6.21 -13.38
C ARG A 117 -6.94 4.79 -13.91
N LEU A 118 -6.38 3.80 -13.20
CA LEU A 118 -6.43 2.40 -13.63
C LEU A 118 -7.87 1.87 -13.66
N ASP A 119 -8.20 1.10 -14.67
CA ASP A 119 -9.40 0.27 -14.72
C ASP A 119 -9.08 -1.09 -14.06
N LEU A 120 -9.39 -1.19 -12.77
CA LEU A 120 -9.08 -2.38 -11.98
C LEU A 120 -9.85 -3.62 -12.46
N GLY A 121 -11.06 -3.43 -12.99
CA GLY A 121 -11.86 -4.55 -13.52
C GLY A 121 -11.30 -5.16 -14.80
N LYS A 122 -10.58 -4.36 -15.62
CA LYS A 122 -9.85 -4.89 -16.78
C LYS A 122 -8.55 -5.57 -16.37
N LEU A 123 -7.87 -5.01 -15.35
CA LEU A 123 -6.58 -5.51 -14.87
C LEU A 123 -6.77 -6.82 -14.10
N PHE A 124 -7.80 -6.91 -13.29
CA PHE A 124 -8.15 -8.06 -12.46
C PHE A 124 -9.63 -8.40 -12.65
N PRO A 125 -9.97 -9.30 -13.60
CA PRO A 125 -11.36 -9.68 -13.84
C PRO A 125 -11.99 -10.46 -12.68
N ASP A 126 -11.16 -11.13 -11.87
CA ASP A 126 -11.55 -11.88 -10.69
C ASP A 126 -11.10 -11.16 -9.39
N GLN A 127 -11.16 -11.86 -8.26
CA GLN A 127 -10.73 -11.32 -6.98
C GLN A 127 -9.21 -11.12 -6.91
N PHE A 128 -8.80 -10.04 -6.27
CA PHE A 128 -7.40 -9.69 -6.00
C PHE A 128 -7.28 -8.93 -4.67
N CYS A 129 -6.08 -8.89 -4.10
CA CYS A 129 -5.79 -8.10 -2.91
C CYS A 129 -5.07 -6.80 -3.26
N VAL A 130 -5.28 -5.78 -2.43
CA VAL A 130 -4.58 -4.50 -2.52
C VAL A 130 -3.71 -4.30 -1.28
N ILE A 131 -2.47 -3.87 -1.49
CA ILE A 131 -1.53 -3.61 -0.40
C ILE A 131 -0.66 -2.40 -0.73
N GLY A 132 -0.14 -1.73 0.30
CA GLY A 132 0.81 -0.64 0.07
C GLY A 132 1.20 0.13 1.32
N ASN A 133 2.28 0.90 1.18
CA ASN A 133 2.59 2.03 2.03
C ASN A 133 2.03 3.28 1.34
N TYR A 134 0.75 3.58 1.58
CA TYR A 134 -0.04 4.48 0.74
C TYR A 134 0.48 5.92 0.78
N PRO A 135 0.58 6.59 -0.40
CA PRO A 135 0.94 8.00 -0.48
C PRO A 135 -0.05 8.87 0.32
N TYR A 136 0.47 9.76 1.17
CA TYR A 136 -0.33 10.51 2.13
C TYR A 136 -1.37 11.45 1.50
N ASN A 137 -1.00 12.08 0.38
CA ASN A 137 -1.84 13.05 -0.30
C ASN A 137 -3.06 12.45 -1.02
N ILE A 138 -3.05 11.14 -1.34
CA ILE A 138 -4.12 10.46 -2.08
C ILE A 138 -4.69 9.24 -1.36
N SER A 139 -4.28 8.96 -0.13
CA SER A 139 -4.72 7.75 0.58
C SER A 139 -6.24 7.63 0.69
N SER A 140 -6.95 8.73 0.99
CA SER A 140 -8.42 8.71 1.01
C SER A 140 -9.04 8.35 -0.35
N GLN A 141 -8.48 8.87 -1.44
CA GLN A 141 -8.97 8.59 -2.81
C GLN A 141 -8.69 7.12 -3.19
N ILE A 142 -7.53 6.58 -2.77
CA ILE A 142 -7.21 5.16 -2.93
C ILE A 142 -8.29 4.31 -2.26
N PHE A 143 -8.64 4.60 -1.00
CA PHE A 143 -9.66 3.83 -0.29
C PHE A 143 -11.06 3.97 -0.87
N PHE A 144 -11.45 5.14 -1.36
CA PHE A 144 -12.71 5.29 -2.08
C PHE A 144 -12.74 4.40 -3.32
N LYS A 145 -11.67 4.39 -4.11
CA LYS A 145 -11.57 3.50 -5.27
C LYS A 145 -11.60 2.02 -4.88
N VAL A 146 -10.90 1.62 -3.82
CA VAL A 146 -10.95 0.24 -3.30
C VAL A 146 -12.38 -0.13 -2.88
N LEU A 147 -13.13 0.78 -2.26
CA LEU A 147 -14.53 0.54 -1.87
C LEU A 147 -15.45 0.39 -3.08
N ASP A 148 -15.20 1.11 -4.18
CA ASP A 148 -15.96 0.93 -5.43
C ASP A 148 -15.78 -0.48 -6.02
N TYR A 149 -14.62 -1.13 -5.76
CA TYR A 149 -14.31 -2.49 -6.19
C TYR A 149 -14.38 -3.54 -5.06
N LYS A 150 -15.11 -3.27 -3.97
CA LYS A 150 -15.15 -4.11 -2.76
C LYS A 150 -15.52 -5.58 -2.99
N GLU A 151 -16.32 -5.86 -4.02
CA GLU A 151 -16.73 -7.24 -4.37
C GLU A 151 -15.56 -8.04 -5.00
N HIS A 152 -14.58 -7.34 -5.58
CA HIS A 152 -13.37 -7.93 -6.18
C HIS A 152 -12.17 -7.88 -5.22
N ILE A 153 -12.22 -7.03 -4.17
CA ILE A 153 -11.10 -6.83 -3.25
C ILE A 153 -11.46 -7.36 -1.86
N PRO A 154 -11.27 -8.66 -1.60
CA PRO A 154 -11.57 -9.25 -0.30
C PRO A 154 -10.63 -8.79 0.81
N CYS A 155 -9.45 -8.30 0.46
CA CYS A 155 -8.49 -7.78 1.42
C CYS A 155 -7.75 -6.55 0.88
N CYS A 156 -7.72 -5.50 1.68
CA CYS A 156 -6.87 -4.33 1.47
C CYS A 156 -6.09 -4.08 2.76
N SER A 157 -4.77 -3.99 2.63
CA SER A 157 -3.87 -3.82 3.77
C SER A 157 -2.79 -2.78 3.49
N GLY A 158 -2.19 -2.23 4.52
CA GLY A 158 -1.08 -1.31 4.36
C GLY A 158 -0.98 -0.26 5.44
N MET A 159 -0.05 0.66 5.24
CA MET A 159 0.23 1.73 6.17
C MET A 159 -0.36 3.05 5.70
N ILE A 160 -1.04 3.74 6.62
CA ILE A 160 -1.64 5.06 6.38
C ILE A 160 -1.36 6.01 7.55
N GLN A 161 -1.61 7.30 7.33
CA GLN A 161 -1.57 8.29 8.40
C GLN A 161 -2.70 8.06 9.41
N LYS A 162 -2.41 8.44 10.66
CA LYS A 162 -3.37 8.36 11.78
C LYS A 162 -4.71 9.02 11.45
N GLU A 163 -4.67 10.24 10.95
CA GLU A 163 -5.86 11.05 10.66
C GLU A 163 -6.76 10.40 9.61
N VAL A 164 -6.16 9.69 8.65
CA VAL A 164 -6.90 8.93 7.63
C VAL A 164 -7.52 7.69 8.26
N ALA A 165 -6.75 6.95 9.07
CA ALA A 165 -7.24 5.78 9.78
C ALA A 165 -8.43 6.10 10.69
N GLU A 166 -8.33 7.17 11.46
CA GLU A 166 -9.39 7.63 12.38
C GLU A 166 -10.67 8.01 11.61
N ARG A 167 -10.54 8.70 10.47
CA ARG A 167 -11.70 9.04 9.61
C ARG A 167 -12.36 7.80 9.02
N LEU A 168 -11.59 6.83 8.58
CA LEU A 168 -12.14 5.57 8.04
C LEU A 168 -12.83 4.74 9.12
N ALA A 169 -12.31 4.75 10.34
CA ALA A 169 -12.87 4.00 11.47
C ALA A 169 -14.12 4.66 12.07
N ALA A 170 -14.26 5.97 11.93
CA ALA A 170 -15.30 6.76 12.59
C ALA A 170 -16.72 6.54 12.02
N GLY A 171 -16.86 5.89 10.85
CA GLY A 171 -18.15 5.64 10.21
C GLY A 171 -18.91 6.90 9.76
N PRO A 172 -19.98 6.76 8.97
CA PRO A 172 -20.78 7.89 8.53
C PRO A 172 -21.51 8.55 9.73
N GLY A 173 -21.19 9.82 10.01
CA GLY A 173 -21.90 10.64 11.01
C GLY A 173 -21.08 11.07 12.23
N SER A 174 -19.86 10.61 12.44
CA SER A 174 -19.03 11.13 13.53
C SER A 174 -18.45 12.50 13.15
N ARG A 175 -18.97 13.57 13.76
CA ARG A 175 -18.36 14.90 13.70
C ARG A 175 -17.12 14.87 14.61
N HIS A 176 -15.93 14.92 14.02
CA HIS A 176 -14.76 15.36 14.77
C HIS A 176 -14.93 16.84 15.08
N THR A 177 -15.29 17.16 16.32
CA THR A 177 -15.14 18.52 16.86
C THR A 177 -13.64 18.79 16.94
N ALA A 178 -13.17 19.64 16.04
CA ALA A 178 -11.87 20.27 16.19
C ALA A 178 -11.93 21.16 17.44
N SER A 179 -11.12 20.87 18.43
CA SER A 179 -10.75 21.73 19.54
C SER A 179 -9.31 22.16 19.37
#